data_ea87202700deb31393630db4840b1b3b
#
_entry.id   ea87202700deb31393630db4840b1b3b
#
_cell.length_a   1.000
_cell.length_b   1.000
_cell.length_c   1.000
_cell.angle_alpha   90.00
_cell.angle_beta   90.00
_cell.angle_gamma   90.00
#
_symmetry.space_group_name_H-M   'P 1'
#
loop_
_entity.id
_entity.type
_entity.pdbx_description
1 polymer ?
#
loop_
_entity_poly.entity_id
_entity_poly.type
_entity_poly.pdbx_seq_one_letter_code
_entity_poly.pdbx_strand_id
1 'polypeptide(L)'
;MKTLPKAILVDANFIVAYVSPKTSADDKARIEHFLERAEKARSKVIFPMPAIAEFLVRADLAGVEFMNRLDKKTFLHMADFNRAAAFELSQIDRAALNTGDKKDETGAPWQKIKVDRQIVAIGKSLGATLVISADGSVRNNALRVGMIGMTVQELELPEAAKQQKLALVPAKKTRGIRPVLVKPTGGG
;
A
#
# COMPACT_ATOMS: atom_id res chain seq x y z
N MET A 1 -7.91 -10.20 4.78
CA MET A 1 -9.10 -9.56 5.41
C MET A 1 -10.36 -10.10 4.77
N LYS A 2 -11.30 -10.69 5.53
CA LYS A 2 -12.56 -11.23 4.98
C LYS A 2 -13.46 -10.13 4.39
N THR A 3 -13.56 -8.98 5.02
CA THR A 3 -14.35 -7.82 4.55
C THR A 3 -13.48 -6.56 4.56
N LEU A 4 -13.59 -5.72 3.53
CA LEU A 4 -12.93 -4.43 3.48
C LEU A 4 -13.74 -3.36 4.24
N PRO A 5 -13.09 -2.38 4.88
CA PRO A 5 -13.76 -1.22 5.46
C PRO A 5 -14.52 -0.41 4.40
N LYS A 6 -15.52 0.37 4.81
CA LYS A 6 -16.29 1.25 3.92
C LYS A 6 -15.44 2.37 3.30
N ALA A 7 -14.40 2.81 4.02
CA ALA A 7 -13.49 3.86 3.58
C ALA A 7 -12.05 3.47 3.96
N ILE A 8 -11.14 3.62 3.01
CA ILE A 8 -9.73 3.22 3.09
C ILE A 8 -8.89 4.38 2.58
N LEU A 9 -7.95 4.81 3.39
CA LEU A 9 -7.01 5.88 3.05
C LEU A 9 -5.77 5.29 2.37
N VAL A 10 -5.25 5.97 1.36
CA VAL A 10 -3.94 5.67 0.76
C VAL A 10 -3.07 6.91 0.74
N ASP A 11 -1.76 6.75 0.74
CA ASP A 11 -0.78 7.83 0.66
C ASP A 11 -0.07 7.92 -0.69
N ALA A 12 0.89 8.86 -0.83
CA ALA A 12 1.68 9.03 -2.04
C ALA A 12 2.48 7.77 -2.41
N ASN A 13 3.00 7.01 -1.44
CA ASN A 13 3.77 5.79 -1.69
C ASN A 13 2.91 4.70 -2.32
N PHE A 14 1.63 4.59 -1.92
CA PHE A 14 0.69 3.68 -2.57
C PHE A 14 0.46 4.08 -4.04
N ILE A 15 0.30 5.39 -4.32
CA ILE A 15 0.11 5.89 -5.68
C ILE A 15 1.33 5.57 -6.53
N VAL A 16 2.54 5.84 -6.02
CA VAL A 16 3.80 5.50 -6.68
C VAL A 16 3.89 4.01 -6.96
N ALA A 17 3.58 3.15 -5.98
CA ALA A 17 3.60 1.70 -6.16
C ALA A 17 2.59 1.22 -7.22
N TYR A 18 1.42 1.85 -7.31
CA TYR A 18 0.39 1.50 -8.29
C TYR A 18 0.82 1.87 -9.73
N VAL A 19 1.47 3.02 -9.92
CA VAL A 19 1.78 3.58 -11.26
C VAL A 19 3.16 3.13 -11.76
N SER A 20 4.14 2.94 -10.86
CA SER A 20 5.53 2.70 -11.23
C SER A 20 5.75 1.38 -11.99
N PRO A 21 6.46 1.40 -13.11
CA PRO A 21 6.88 0.15 -13.79
C PRO A 21 7.89 -0.66 -12.98
N LYS A 22 8.57 -0.03 -11.99
CA LYS A 22 9.58 -0.69 -11.13
C LYS A 22 8.98 -1.48 -9.97
N THR A 23 7.67 -1.35 -9.71
CA THR A 23 6.97 -2.10 -8.66
C THR A 23 7.00 -3.60 -8.98
N SER A 24 7.28 -4.42 -7.97
CA SER A 24 7.34 -5.88 -8.13
C SER A 24 6.02 -6.43 -8.68
N ALA A 25 6.09 -7.55 -9.42
CA ALA A 25 4.88 -8.19 -9.96
C ALA A 25 3.90 -8.57 -8.83
N ASP A 26 4.42 -9.00 -7.68
CA ASP A 26 3.61 -9.34 -6.52
C ASP A 26 2.87 -8.14 -5.94
N ASP A 27 3.58 -7.01 -5.77
CA ASP A 27 2.97 -5.80 -5.20
C ASP A 27 1.93 -5.21 -6.17
N LYS A 28 2.19 -5.28 -7.49
CA LYS A 28 1.18 -4.93 -8.50
C LYS A 28 -0.06 -5.82 -8.38
N ALA A 29 0.13 -7.13 -8.32
CA ALA A 29 -0.98 -8.07 -8.19
C ALA A 29 -1.78 -7.84 -6.89
N ARG A 30 -1.11 -7.50 -5.78
CA ARG A 30 -1.77 -7.13 -4.51
C ARG A 30 -2.59 -5.86 -4.63
N ILE A 31 -2.04 -4.81 -5.25
CA ILE A 31 -2.73 -3.53 -5.46
C ILE A 31 -3.95 -3.71 -6.36
N GLU A 32 -3.80 -4.39 -7.50
CA GLU A 32 -4.89 -4.65 -8.44
C GLU A 32 -6.00 -5.46 -7.77
N HIS A 33 -5.64 -6.55 -7.09
CA HIS A 33 -6.60 -7.38 -6.34
C HIS A 33 -7.32 -6.58 -5.24
N PHE A 34 -6.60 -5.73 -4.50
CA PHE A 34 -7.18 -4.84 -3.51
C PHE A 34 -8.20 -3.88 -4.13
N LEU A 35 -7.85 -3.22 -5.25
CA LEU A 35 -8.74 -2.27 -5.92
C LEU A 35 -9.99 -2.95 -6.49
N GLU A 36 -9.85 -4.15 -7.09
CA GLU A 36 -11.01 -4.94 -7.52
C GLU A 36 -11.94 -5.31 -6.36
N ARG A 37 -11.38 -5.71 -5.23
CA ARG A 37 -12.16 -6.01 -4.02
C ARG A 37 -12.85 -4.78 -3.47
N ALA A 38 -12.19 -3.63 -3.46
CA ALA A 38 -12.76 -2.36 -3.02
C ALA A 38 -13.94 -1.95 -3.92
N GLU A 39 -13.81 -2.08 -5.23
CA GLU A 39 -14.87 -1.81 -6.20
C GLU A 39 -16.09 -2.74 -5.95
N LYS A 40 -15.87 -4.05 -5.85
CA LYS A 40 -16.92 -5.04 -5.57
C LYS A 40 -17.62 -4.82 -4.22
N ALA A 41 -16.87 -4.42 -3.20
CA ALA A 41 -17.39 -4.13 -1.86
C ALA A 41 -18.02 -2.73 -1.73
N ARG A 42 -17.95 -1.90 -2.78
CA ARG A 42 -18.33 -0.49 -2.76
C ARG A 42 -17.63 0.30 -1.63
N SER A 43 -16.39 -0.09 -1.34
CA SER A 43 -15.52 0.62 -0.40
C SER A 43 -14.90 1.83 -1.10
N LYS A 44 -14.90 2.99 -0.46
CA LYS A 44 -14.20 4.18 -0.97
C LYS A 44 -12.70 4.03 -0.73
N VAL A 45 -11.89 4.19 -1.76
CA VAL A 45 -10.44 4.36 -1.66
C VAL A 45 -10.15 5.86 -1.77
N ILE A 46 -9.67 6.45 -0.68
CA ILE A 46 -9.48 7.89 -0.53
C ILE A 46 -8.04 8.25 -0.90
N PHE A 47 -7.91 9.15 -1.86
CA PHE A 47 -6.66 9.74 -2.31
C PHE A 47 -6.62 11.21 -1.86
N PRO A 48 -5.92 11.54 -0.77
CA PRO A 48 -5.83 12.92 -0.28
C PRO A 48 -5.08 13.81 -1.26
N MET A 49 -5.57 15.03 -1.50
CA MET A 49 -4.89 15.97 -2.40
C MET A 49 -3.44 16.27 -2.01
N PRO A 50 -3.02 16.33 -0.74
CA PRO A 50 -1.61 16.43 -0.39
C PRO A 50 -0.76 15.25 -0.88
N ALA A 51 -1.28 14.01 -0.81
CA ALA A 51 -0.59 12.82 -1.32
C ALA A 51 -0.53 12.81 -2.85
N ILE A 52 -1.59 13.24 -3.52
CA ILE A 52 -1.62 13.43 -4.97
C ILE A 52 -0.60 14.49 -5.39
N ALA A 53 -0.54 15.63 -4.70
CA ALA A 53 0.41 16.70 -5.00
C ALA A 53 1.88 16.21 -4.87
N GLU A 54 2.20 15.45 -3.82
CA GLU A 54 3.52 14.85 -3.64
C GLU A 54 3.87 13.90 -4.80
N PHE A 55 2.93 13.06 -5.21
CA PHE A 55 3.10 12.16 -6.35
C PHE A 55 3.34 12.94 -7.65
N LEU A 56 2.52 13.95 -7.95
CA LEU A 56 2.59 14.74 -9.20
C LEU A 56 3.92 15.49 -9.38
N VAL A 57 4.62 15.84 -8.30
CA VAL A 57 5.97 16.46 -8.38
C VAL A 57 6.95 15.62 -9.19
N ARG A 58 6.75 14.29 -9.26
CA ARG A 58 7.68 13.34 -9.88
C ARG A 58 7.07 12.50 -11.00
N ALA A 59 5.82 12.76 -11.37
CA ALA A 59 5.02 11.77 -12.12
C ALA A 59 4.97 11.99 -13.64
N ASP A 60 5.49 13.08 -14.18
CA ASP A 60 5.44 13.38 -15.61
C ASP A 60 4.06 13.07 -16.24
N LEU A 61 4.05 12.47 -17.45
CA LEU A 61 2.82 12.04 -18.14
C LEU A 61 2.03 10.97 -17.36
N ALA A 62 2.70 10.12 -16.57
CA ALA A 62 2.04 9.11 -15.76
C ALA A 62 1.09 9.74 -14.72
N GLY A 63 1.38 10.96 -14.27
CA GLY A 63 0.50 11.73 -13.40
C GLY A 63 -0.83 12.07 -14.04
N VAL A 64 -0.81 12.53 -15.29
CA VAL A 64 -2.03 12.87 -16.04
C VAL A 64 -2.90 11.63 -16.26
N GLU A 65 -2.28 10.51 -16.67
CA GLU A 65 -2.99 9.25 -16.86
C GLU A 65 -3.62 8.74 -15.55
N PHE A 66 -2.89 8.87 -14.43
CA PHE A 66 -3.39 8.49 -13.12
C PHE A 66 -4.61 9.32 -12.72
N MET A 67 -4.56 10.65 -12.85
CA MET A 67 -5.70 11.53 -12.57
C MET A 67 -6.93 11.16 -13.40
N ASN A 68 -6.74 10.93 -14.71
CA ASN A 68 -7.81 10.48 -15.60
C ASN A 68 -8.43 9.13 -15.21
N ARG A 69 -7.67 8.24 -14.55
CA ARG A 69 -8.20 6.97 -14.00
C ARG A 69 -9.04 7.21 -12.75
N LEU A 70 -8.59 8.11 -11.87
CA LEU A 70 -9.36 8.46 -10.66
C LEU A 70 -10.72 9.01 -11.01
N ASP A 71 -10.82 9.90 -12.00
CA ASP A 71 -12.06 10.51 -12.44
C ASP A 71 -13.08 9.51 -13.01
N LYS A 72 -12.62 8.38 -13.56
CA LYS A 72 -13.49 7.36 -14.19
C LYS A 72 -14.11 6.37 -13.21
N LYS A 73 -13.63 6.30 -11.97
CA LYS A 73 -14.00 5.26 -11.01
C LYS A 73 -14.62 5.86 -9.76
N THR A 74 -15.90 5.69 -9.56
CA THR A 74 -16.66 6.30 -8.45
C THR A 74 -16.22 5.86 -7.05
N PHE A 75 -15.58 4.70 -6.93
CA PHE A 75 -15.04 4.23 -5.65
C PHE A 75 -13.64 4.80 -5.33
N LEU A 76 -12.95 5.38 -6.33
CA LEU A 76 -11.70 6.12 -6.13
C LEU A 76 -12.05 7.59 -5.88
N HIS A 77 -11.75 8.08 -4.69
CA HIS A 77 -12.21 9.37 -4.23
C HIS A 77 -11.03 10.31 -3.95
N MET A 78 -10.85 11.31 -4.79
CA MET A 78 -9.93 12.42 -4.51
C MET A 78 -10.53 13.30 -3.42
N ALA A 79 -9.76 13.61 -2.38
CA ALA A 79 -10.26 14.29 -1.21
C ALA A 79 -9.45 15.53 -0.86
N ASP A 80 -10.14 16.67 -0.83
CA ASP A 80 -9.56 17.95 -0.43
C ASP A 80 -9.35 18.04 1.08
N PHE A 81 -8.42 18.90 1.49
CA PHE A 81 -8.31 19.34 2.86
C PHE A 81 -9.40 20.39 3.15
N ASN A 82 -10.58 19.92 3.53
CA ASN A 82 -11.75 20.73 3.79
C ASN A 82 -11.91 21.09 5.28
N ARG A 83 -13.02 21.76 5.62
CA ARG A 83 -13.34 22.20 7.01
C ARG A 83 -13.37 21.01 7.99
N ALA A 84 -13.92 19.86 7.60
CA ALA A 84 -13.98 18.68 8.49
C ALA A 84 -12.57 18.11 8.73
N ALA A 85 -11.75 18.02 7.68
CA ALA A 85 -10.34 17.63 7.82
C ALA A 85 -9.54 18.60 8.69
N ALA A 86 -9.79 19.91 8.58
CA ALA A 86 -9.14 20.91 9.45
C ALA A 86 -9.50 20.73 10.93
N PHE A 87 -10.74 20.35 11.22
CA PHE A 87 -11.17 20.03 12.59
C PHE A 87 -10.44 18.78 13.10
N GLU A 88 -10.40 17.69 12.33
CA GLU A 88 -9.67 16.47 12.71
C GLU A 88 -8.17 16.74 12.92
N LEU A 89 -7.53 17.52 12.02
CA LEU A 89 -6.13 17.91 12.18
C LEU A 89 -5.91 18.66 13.50
N SER A 90 -6.81 19.57 13.86
CA SER A 90 -6.70 20.31 15.12
C SER A 90 -6.72 19.41 16.35
N GLN A 91 -7.47 18.31 16.32
CA GLN A 91 -7.50 17.31 17.39
C GLN A 91 -6.18 16.51 17.45
N ILE A 92 -5.66 16.09 16.27
CA ILE A 92 -4.36 15.40 16.17
C ILE A 92 -3.24 16.28 16.74
N ASP A 93 -3.17 17.54 16.32
CA ASP A 93 -2.13 18.47 16.76
C ASP A 93 -2.26 18.80 18.25
N ARG A 94 -3.48 18.96 18.76
CA ARG A 94 -3.74 19.19 20.21
C ARG A 94 -3.27 18.01 21.04
N ALA A 95 -3.56 16.76 20.60
CA ALA A 95 -3.10 15.57 21.30
C ALA A 95 -1.56 15.52 21.36
N ALA A 96 -0.88 15.81 20.25
CA ALA A 96 0.58 15.86 20.19
C ALA A 96 1.18 16.97 21.06
N LEU A 97 0.53 18.12 21.15
CA LEU A 97 0.97 19.21 22.05
C LEU A 97 0.82 18.84 23.53
N ASN A 98 -0.29 18.18 23.89
CA ASN A 98 -0.57 17.77 25.27
C ASN A 98 0.40 16.69 25.76
N THR A 99 0.91 15.83 24.89
CA THR A 99 1.93 14.82 25.23
C THR A 99 3.35 15.37 25.21
N GLY A 100 3.56 16.63 24.78
CA GLY A 100 4.89 17.23 24.59
C GLY A 100 5.64 16.69 23.36
N ASP A 101 5.06 15.75 22.63
CA ASP A 101 5.66 15.12 21.44
C ASP A 101 5.16 15.76 20.15
N LYS A 102 5.52 17.02 19.95
CA LYS A 102 5.14 17.76 18.74
C LYS A 102 5.66 17.14 17.44
N LYS A 103 6.78 16.41 17.50
CA LYS A 103 7.47 15.85 16.34
C LYS A 103 7.32 14.34 16.20
N ASP A 104 6.40 13.71 16.93
CA ASP A 104 6.12 12.27 16.85
C ASP A 104 7.38 11.41 17.13
N GLU A 105 8.28 11.89 18.02
CA GLU A 105 9.57 11.27 18.34
C GLU A 105 10.45 10.98 17.10
N THR A 106 10.18 11.65 15.97
CA THR A 106 10.89 11.47 14.72
C THR A 106 11.89 12.59 14.48
N GLY A 107 13.02 12.26 13.82
CA GLY A 107 13.95 13.26 13.30
C GLY A 107 13.46 13.97 12.02
N ALA A 108 12.22 13.72 11.60
CA ALA A 108 11.68 14.25 10.35
C ALA A 108 11.51 15.78 10.38
N PRO A 109 11.65 16.46 9.24
CA PRO A 109 11.34 17.87 9.12
C PRO A 109 9.89 18.17 9.50
N TRP A 110 9.65 19.27 10.22
CA TRP A 110 8.30 19.66 10.66
C TRP A 110 7.27 19.74 9.52
N GLN A 111 7.69 20.17 8.34
CA GLN A 111 6.82 20.24 7.16
C GLN A 111 6.29 18.87 6.76
N LYS A 112 7.16 17.83 6.78
CA LYS A 112 6.74 16.45 6.49
C LYS A 112 5.70 15.98 7.49
N ILE A 113 5.95 16.17 8.79
CA ILE A 113 5.02 15.78 9.85
C ILE A 113 3.64 16.44 9.66
N LYS A 114 3.61 17.72 9.29
CA LYS A 114 2.36 18.44 9.00
C LYS A 114 1.59 17.80 7.83
N VAL A 115 2.28 17.45 6.75
CA VAL A 115 1.64 16.83 5.58
C VAL A 115 1.11 15.44 5.93
N ASP A 116 1.90 14.61 6.63
CA ASP A 116 1.48 13.28 7.10
C ASP A 116 0.21 13.37 7.96
N ARG A 117 0.14 14.34 8.88
CA ARG A 117 -1.05 14.57 9.72
C ARG A 117 -2.25 15.09 8.91
N GLN A 118 -2.04 15.94 7.89
CA GLN A 118 -3.12 16.37 6.98
C GLN A 118 -3.70 15.19 6.20
N ILE A 119 -2.85 14.28 5.68
CA ILE A 119 -3.28 13.06 5.01
C ILE A 119 -4.19 12.24 5.93
N VAL A 120 -3.75 11.99 7.16
CA VAL A 120 -4.52 11.22 8.16
C VAL A 120 -5.83 11.92 8.52
N ALA A 121 -5.80 13.25 8.71
CA ALA A 121 -6.98 14.04 9.04
C ALA A 121 -8.05 14.00 7.93
N ILE A 122 -7.63 14.05 6.66
CA ILE A 122 -8.55 13.90 5.51
C ILE A 122 -9.22 12.51 5.58
N GLY A 123 -8.43 11.44 5.74
CA GLY A 123 -8.98 10.10 5.85
C GLY A 123 -9.95 9.95 7.01
N LYS A 124 -9.60 10.49 8.18
CA LYS A 124 -10.43 10.46 9.39
C LYS A 124 -11.77 11.17 9.18
N SER A 125 -11.74 12.36 8.58
CA SER A 125 -12.94 13.15 8.32
C SER A 125 -13.94 12.45 7.36
N LEU A 126 -13.46 11.51 6.58
CA LEU A 126 -14.25 10.69 5.64
C LEU A 126 -14.57 9.29 6.17
N GLY A 127 -14.27 9.03 7.45
CA GLY A 127 -14.59 7.77 8.11
C GLY A 127 -13.67 6.60 7.73
N ALA A 128 -12.46 6.88 7.25
CA ALA A 128 -11.48 5.82 7.02
C ALA A 128 -11.09 5.13 8.32
N THR A 129 -11.03 3.81 8.31
CA THR A 129 -10.59 2.99 9.45
C THR A 129 -9.33 2.17 9.12
N LEU A 130 -8.87 2.25 7.89
CA LEU A 130 -7.65 1.61 7.38
C LEU A 130 -6.85 2.64 6.57
N VAL A 131 -5.53 2.67 6.78
CA VAL A 131 -4.59 3.37 5.91
C VAL A 131 -3.61 2.38 5.30
N ILE A 132 -3.34 2.52 4.00
CA ILE A 132 -2.31 1.75 3.29
C ILE A 132 -1.18 2.71 2.94
N SER A 133 -0.02 2.54 3.58
CA SER A 133 1.15 3.39 3.43
C SER A 133 2.44 2.62 3.71
N ALA A 134 3.49 2.85 2.93
CA ALA A 134 4.83 2.40 3.25
C ALA A 134 5.50 3.28 4.32
N ASP A 135 5.01 4.52 4.53
CA ASP A 135 5.56 5.45 5.51
C ASP A 135 5.09 5.12 6.92
N GLY A 136 6.05 4.80 7.80
CA GLY A 136 5.78 4.52 9.22
C GLY A 136 5.17 5.70 9.96
N SER A 137 5.55 6.95 9.61
CA SER A 137 5.00 8.16 10.23
C SER A 137 3.50 8.30 9.96
N VAL A 138 3.07 8.10 8.71
CA VAL A 138 1.65 8.10 8.34
C VAL A 138 0.88 7.02 9.09
N ARG A 139 1.41 5.77 9.12
CA ARG A 139 0.75 4.66 9.85
C ARG A 139 0.67 4.91 11.35
N ASN A 140 1.72 5.45 11.97
CA ASN A 140 1.72 5.76 13.40
C ASN A 140 0.70 6.86 13.74
N ASN A 141 0.62 7.93 12.93
CA ASN A 141 -0.39 8.97 13.09
C ASN A 141 -1.81 8.43 12.90
N ALA A 142 -2.02 7.50 11.95
CA ALA A 142 -3.28 6.84 11.75
C ALA A 142 -3.70 5.96 12.95
N LEU A 143 -2.76 5.21 13.54
CA LEU A 143 -3.01 4.42 14.76
C LEU A 143 -3.46 5.30 15.94
N ARG A 144 -2.87 6.48 16.14
CA ARG A 144 -3.24 7.43 17.19
C ARG A 144 -4.69 7.92 17.08
N VAL A 145 -5.27 7.90 15.88
CA VAL A 145 -6.67 8.29 15.65
C VAL A 145 -7.61 7.09 15.45
N GLY A 146 -7.15 5.89 15.79
CA GLY A 146 -7.94 4.66 15.76
C GLY A 146 -8.10 4.02 14.38
N MET A 147 -7.21 4.31 13.42
CA MET A 147 -7.13 3.59 12.15
C MET A 147 -6.13 2.45 12.23
N ILE A 148 -6.32 1.41 11.42
CA ILE A 148 -5.34 0.34 11.22
C ILE A 148 -4.36 0.78 10.13
N GLY A 149 -3.05 0.65 10.36
CA GLY A 149 -2.01 0.88 9.36
C GLY A 149 -1.58 -0.43 8.69
N MET A 150 -1.51 -0.45 7.36
CA MET A 150 -0.99 -1.57 6.56
C MET A 150 -0.03 -1.07 5.48
N THR A 151 0.87 -1.94 5.05
CA THR A 151 1.70 -1.75 3.85
C THR A 151 1.08 -2.47 2.65
N VAL A 152 1.58 -2.22 1.44
CA VAL A 152 1.17 -2.96 0.23
C VAL A 152 1.49 -4.46 0.38
N GLN A 153 2.62 -4.81 1.02
CA GLN A 153 3.06 -6.19 1.20
C GLN A 153 2.13 -7.00 2.12
N GLU A 154 1.38 -6.34 2.99
CA GLU A 154 0.40 -6.96 3.88
C GLU A 154 -0.98 -7.14 3.21
N LEU A 155 -1.19 -6.57 2.02
CA LEU A 155 -2.37 -6.85 1.22
C LEU A 155 -2.37 -8.29 0.72
N GLU A 156 -3.56 -8.83 0.50
CA GLU A 156 -3.74 -10.20 0.02
C GLU A 156 -3.18 -10.40 -1.39
N LEU A 157 -2.30 -11.39 -1.57
CA LEU A 157 -1.83 -11.82 -2.89
C LEU A 157 -2.88 -12.77 -3.49
N PRO A 158 -3.37 -12.50 -4.72
CA PRO A 158 -4.37 -13.37 -5.35
C PRO A 158 -3.80 -14.77 -5.63
N GLU A 159 -4.65 -15.79 -5.56
CA GLU A 159 -4.24 -17.20 -5.73
C GLU A 159 -3.56 -17.47 -7.08
N ALA A 160 -3.98 -16.80 -8.15
CA ALA A 160 -3.34 -16.90 -9.46
C ALA A 160 -1.86 -16.48 -9.44
N ALA A 161 -1.50 -15.44 -8.67
CA ALA A 161 -0.11 -15.00 -8.53
C ALA A 161 0.72 -15.95 -7.64
N LYS A 162 0.09 -16.62 -6.66
CA LYS A 162 0.76 -17.65 -5.84
C LYS A 162 1.11 -18.88 -6.65
N GLN A 163 0.19 -19.34 -7.52
CA GLN A 163 0.38 -20.52 -8.36
C GLN A 163 1.51 -20.37 -9.39
N GLN A 164 1.69 -19.19 -9.97
CA GLN A 164 2.81 -18.90 -10.87
C GLN A 164 4.17 -19.11 -10.22
N LYS A 165 4.33 -18.78 -8.94
CA LYS A 165 5.59 -19.02 -8.22
C LYS A 165 5.92 -20.49 -8.01
N LEU A 166 4.91 -21.34 -7.79
CA LEU A 166 5.10 -22.79 -7.64
C LEU A 166 5.52 -23.47 -8.95
N ALA A 167 5.03 -22.98 -10.08
CA ALA A 167 5.38 -23.53 -11.42
C ALA A 167 6.82 -23.19 -11.85
N LEU A 168 7.45 -22.17 -11.26
CA LEU A 168 8.80 -21.73 -11.59
C LEU A 168 9.91 -22.38 -10.76
N VAL A 169 9.59 -23.26 -9.78
CA VAL A 169 10.60 -24.03 -9.07
C VAL A 169 11.07 -25.17 -9.97
N PRO A 170 12.28 -25.11 -10.57
CA PRO A 170 12.76 -26.18 -11.42
C PRO A 170 12.87 -27.47 -10.60
N ALA A 171 12.26 -28.55 -11.09
CA ALA A 171 12.43 -29.86 -10.49
C ALA A 171 13.93 -30.15 -10.33
N LYS A 172 14.40 -30.43 -9.10
CA LYS A 172 15.77 -30.85 -8.84
C LYS A 172 16.06 -32.05 -9.79
N LYS A 173 16.98 -31.84 -10.75
CA LYS A 173 17.51 -32.95 -11.55
C LYS A 173 18.10 -33.95 -10.57
N THR A 174 17.40 -35.06 -10.35
CA THR A 174 17.98 -36.25 -9.70
C THR A 174 19.15 -36.69 -10.57
N ARG A 175 20.37 -36.58 -10.03
CA ARG A 175 21.55 -37.17 -10.66
C ARG A 175 21.27 -38.66 -10.81
N GLY A 176 21.11 -39.09 -12.08
CA GLY A 176 20.95 -40.50 -12.42
C GLY A 176 22.14 -41.25 -11.87
N ILE A 177 21.89 -42.29 -11.06
CA ILE A 177 22.85 -43.25 -10.62
C ILE A 177 23.29 -43.97 -11.89
N ARG A 178 24.59 -43.82 -12.28
CA ARG A 178 25.14 -44.58 -13.38
C ARG A 178 25.18 -46.06 -12.94
N PRO A 179 24.65 -47.03 -13.73
CA PRO A 179 24.79 -48.43 -13.42
C PRO A 179 26.28 -48.81 -13.51
N VAL A 180 26.82 -49.41 -12.44
CA VAL A 180 28.16 -49.99 -12.42
C VAL A 180 28.13 -51.28 -13.23
N LEU A 181 28.80 -51.27 -14.36
CA LEU A 181 29.02 -52.49 -15.17
C LEU A 181 30.00 -53.42 -14.40
N VAL A 182 29.47 -54.49 -13.81
CA VAL A 182 30.29 -55.58 -13.23
C VAL A 182 30.79 -56.41 -14.40
N LYS A 183 32.13 -56.44 -14.61
CA LYS A 183 32.76 -57.34 -15.56
C LYS A 183 32.69 -58.77 -15.03
N PRO A 184 32.33 -59.77 -15.87
CA PRO A 184 32.41 -61.17 -15.44
C PRO A 184 33.87 -61.60 -15.32
N THR A 185 34.23 -62.14 -14.15
CA THR A 185 35.50 -62.83 -13.93
C THR A 185 35.44 -64.16 -14.65
N GLY A 186 36.24 -64.27 -15.72
CA GLY A 186 36.47 -65.55 -16.36
C GLY A 186 37.31 -66.45 -15.46
N GLY A 187 36.76 -67.62 -15.19
CA GLY A 187 37.54 -68.73 -14.63
C GLY A 187 38.25 -69.52 -15.73
N GLY A 188 39.50 -69.81 -15.51
CA GLY A 188 40.26 -70.84 -16.18
C GLY A 188 40.54 -71.99 -15.20
#